data_297ecc7b6679d01e088cfbf0e183097a
#
_entry.id   297ecc7b6679d01e088cfbf0e183097a
#
_cell.length_a   1.000
_cell.length_b   1.000
_cell.length_c   1.000
_cell.angle_alpha   90.00
_cell.angle_beta   90.00
_cell.angle_gamma   90.00
#
_symmetry.space_group_name_H-M   'P 1'
#
loop_
_entity.id
_entity.type
_entity.pdbx_description
1 polymer ?
#
loop_
_entity_poly.entity_id
_entity_poly.type
_entity_poly.pdbx_seq_one_letter_code
_entity_poly.pdbx_strand_id
1 'polypeptide(L)'
;FRNIPISVTMISNYLEVSTKKQLKHLFYGNYNRETNEGLIIDLINQYENSKIASSLMAFDQFLKISDTYLYNLNDNKINNLMKGISQFNHMLDYCEFDSCVHSISQIYNFCQSILKEKDKYILLTPYLKSIQKKLSNIYIEKNDAIKKIKFIKLLLAHNSLQIAITFTDQLIREELVHYYYFPDSKSFKEELLNKIAKESDFYDLSTDLLFFLNIRNSSKNINSKDYIVNIRNKNNNLSKDVSLLDKENINIFYIKIRNVVNHGGKIDQNIDVNKIILKCLDSVEKFIKEG
;
A
#
# COMPACT_ATOMS: atom_id res chain seq x y z
N PHE A 1 32.75 5.38 -25.54
CA PHE A 1 32.17 4.08 -25.18
C PHE A 1 31.14 4.11 -24.03
N ARG A 2 31.17 5.07 -23.08
CA ARG A 2 30.29 5.05 -21.89
C ARG A 2 28.84 5.46 -22.16
N ASN A 3 28.53 6.19 -23.21
CA ASN A 3 27.19 6.75 -23.47
C ASN A 3 26.31 5.93 -24.44
N ILE A 4 26.90 5.03 -25.22
CA ILE A 4 26.16 4.26 -26.23
C ILE A 4 25.09 3.34 -25.61
N PRO A 5 25.35 2.61 -24.50
CA PRO A 5 24.31 1.76 -23.87
C PRO A 5 23.10 2.55 -23.40
N ILE A 6 23.30 3.76 -22.87
CA ILE A 6 22.21 4.62 -22.39
C ILE A 6 21.35 5.09 -23.56
N SER A 7 21.96 5.59 -24.62
CA SER A 7 21.24 6.05 -25.81
C SER A 7 20.46 4.91 -26.48
N VAL A 8 21.09 3.74 -26.58
CA VAL A 8 20.42 2.53 -27.11
C VAL A 8 19.23 2.12 -26.27
N THR A 9 19.36 2.12 -24.94
CA THR A 9 18.25 1.83 -24.03
C THR A 9 17.10 2.83 -24.18
N MET A 10 17.41 4.13 -24.27
CA MET A 10 16.40 5.18 -24.45
C MET A 10 15.65 5.04 -25.78
N ILE A 11 16.37 4.82 -26.90
CA ILE A 11 15.77 4.63 -28.22
C ILE A 11 14.93 3.36 -28.23
N SER A 12 15.40 2.29 -27.64
CA SER A 12 14.70 1.01 -27.55
C SER A 12 13.39 1.14 -26.76
N ASN A 13 13.43 1.84 -25.63
CA ASN A 13 12.22 2.15 -24.85
C ASN A 13 11.22 3.00 -25.67
N TYR A 14 11.70 4.02 -26.36
CA TYR A 14 10.85 4.85 -27.20
C TYR A 14 10.18 4.03 -28.31
N LEU A 15 10.91 3.14 -28.97
CA LEU A 15 10.39 2.29 -30.02
C LEU A 15 9.32 1.32 -29.48
N GLU A 16 9.55 0.69 -28.34
CA GLU A 16 8.54 -0.21 -27.73
C GLU A 16 7.26 0.52 -27.33
N VAL A 17 7.40 1.69 -26.69
CA VAL A 17 6.26 2.51 -26.27
C VAL A 17 5.47 3.02 -27.48
N SER A 18 6.17 3.55 -28.49
CA SER A 18 5.52 4.13 -29.68
C SER A 18 4.87 3.08 -30.59
N THR A 19 5.45 1.90 -30.69
CA THR A 19 4.94 0.81 -31.55
C THR A 19 4.04 -0.16 -30.83
N LYS A 20 4.02 -0.14 -29.49
CA LYS A 20 3.37 -1.15 -28.62
C LYS A 20 3.83 -2.58 -28.92
N LYS A 21 5.08 -2.74 -29.35
CA LYS A 21 5.67 -4.04 -29.69
C LYS A 21 6.93 -4.26 -28.88
N GLN A 22 7.11 -5.47 -28.36
CA GLN A 22 8.30 -5.88 -27.64
C GLN A 22 9.47 -6.10 -28.58
N LEU A 23 10.65 -5.56 -28.24
CA LEU A 23 11.91 -5.87 -28.91
C LEU A 23 12.32 -7.33 -28.63
N LYS A 24 12.67 -8.05 -29.68
CA LYS A 24 13.16 -9.44 -29.57
C LYS A 24 14.68 -9.52 -29.54
N HIS A 25 15.33 -8.63 -30.24
CA HIS A 25 16.79 -8.60 -30.39
C HIS A 25 17.25 -7.15 -30.44
N LEU A 26 18.43 -6.90 -29.87
CA LEU A 26 19.10 -5.60 -29.87
C LEU A 26 20.58 -5.78 -30.16
N PHE A 27 20.95 -5.73 -31.43
CA PHE A 27 22.32 -5.99 -31.85
C PHE A 27 23.17 -4.73 -31.79
N TYR A 28 24.36 -4.87 -31.22
CA TYR A 28 25.39 -3.86 -31.17
C TYR A 28 26.68 -4.38 -31.80
N GLY A 29 27.22 -3.65 -32.77
CA GLY A 29 28.53 -3.93 -33.38
C GLY A 29 29.65 -3.28 -32.55
N ASN A 30 30.55 -4.09 -32.04
CA ASN A 30 31.77 -3.63 -31.38
C ASN A 30 32.97 -3.96 -32.29
N TYR A 31 33.68 -2.93 -32.76
CA TYR A 31 34.88 -3.10 -33.60
C TYR A 31 36.13 -2.74 -32.81
N ASN A 32 37.03 -3.72 -32.66
CA ASN A 32 38.32 -3.52 -32.07
C ASN A 32 39.33 -3.15 -33.14
N ARG A 33 39.83 -1.90 -33.12
CA ARG A 33 40.77 -1.39 -34.11
C ARG A 33 42.17 -2.01 -34.01
N GLU A 34 42.53 -2.50 -32.80
CA GLU A 34 43.84 -3.07 -32.55
C GLU A 34 43.97 -4.49 -33.12
N THR A 35 42.91 -5.28 -33.00
CA THR A 35 42.87 -6.65 -33.52
C THR A 35 42.25 -6.77 -34.89
N ASN A 36 41.68 -5.66 -35.44
CA ASN A 36 40.92 -5.62 -36.68
C ASN A 36 39.73 -6.59 -36.71
N GLU A 37 39.11 -6.84 -35.55
CA GLU A 37 38.01 -7.78 -35.37
C GLU A 37 36.72 -7.05 -35.01
N GLY A 38 35.60 -7.48 -35.61
CA GLY A 38 34.26 -7.03 -35.30
C GLY A 38 33.48 -8.08 -34.52
N LEU A 39 32.86 -7.70 -33.40
CA LEU A 39 32.00 -8.56 -32.65
C LEU A 39 30.56 -7.99 -32.68
N ILE A 40 29.59 -8.85 -32.98
CA ILE A 40 28.16 -8.51 -32.86
C ILE A 40 27.66 -9.06 -31.53
N ILE A 41 27.17 -8.18 -30.69
CA ILE A 41 26.64 -8.53 -29.34
C ILE A 41 25.15 -8.28 -29.34
N ASP A 42 24.37 -9.24 -28.90
CA ASP A 42 22.94 -9.04 -28.58
C ASP A 42 22.80 -8.48 -27.17
N LEU A 43 22.32 -7.25 -27.09
CA LEU A 43 22.14 -6.51 -25.83
C LEU A 43 20.73 -6.66 -25.25
N ILE A 44 19.87 -7.56 -25.78
CA ILE A 44 18.48 -7.68 -25.35
C ILE A 44 18.37 -7.98 -23.86
N ASN A 45 19.19 -8.89 -23.33
CA ASN A 45 19.19 -9.23 -21.92
C ASN A 45 19.58 -8.05 -21.02
N GLN A 46 20.57 -7.25 -21.42
CA GLN A 46 20.97 -6.04 -20.70
C GLN A 46 19.84 -4.99 -20.71
N TYR A 47 19.18 -4.85 -21.85
CA TYR A 47 18.04 -3.97 -22.01
C TYR A 47 16.86 -4.38 -21.10
N GLU A 48 16.48 -5.66 -21.10
CA GLU A 48 15.42 -6.20 -20.22
C GLU A 48 15.78 -6.03 -18.74
N ASN A 49 17.00 -6.35 -18.34
CA ASN A 49 17.45 -6.14 -16.97
C ASN A 49 17.42 -4.66 -16.56
N SER A 50 17.75 -3.74 -17.46
CA SER A 50 17.65 -2.30 -17.21
C SER A 50 16.21 -1.85 -16.98
N LYS A 51 15.25 -2.38 -17.73
CA LYS A 51 13.81 -2.11 -17.54
C LYS A 51 13.33 -2.63 -16.19
N ILE A 52 13.68 -3.86 -15.84
CA ILE A 52 13.34 -4.46 -14.54
C ILE A 52 13.92 -3.61 -13.40
N ALA A 53 15.20 -3.24 -13.50
CA ALA A 53 15.85 -2.39 -12.50
C ALA A 53 15.15 -1.04 -12.34
N SER A 54 14.76 -0.40 -13.45
CA SER A 54 14.01 0.86 -13.44
C SER A 54 12.63 0.71 -12.78
N SER A 55 11.93 -0.38 -13.06
CA SER A 55 10.65 -0.69 -12.45
C SER A 55 10.77 -0.95 -10.94
N LEU A 56 11.77 -1.72 -10.53
CA LEU A 56 12.05 -1.97 -9.10
C LEU A 56 12.45 -0.67 -8.38
N MET A 57 13.23 0.19 -9.02
CA MET A 57 13.56 1.50 -8.49
C MET A 57 12.32 2.38 -8.32
N ALA A 58 11.42 2.40 -9.30
CA ALA A 58 10.17 3.13 -9.21
C ALA A 58 9.29 2.59 -8.08
N PHE A 59 9.16 1.28 -7.95
CA PHE A 59 8.44 0.67 -6.84
C PHE A 59 9.07 0.99 -5.48
N ASP A 60 10.39 0.92 -5.38
CA ASP A 60 11.12 1.28 -4.17
C ASP A 60 10.90 2.74 -3.76
N GLN A 61 10.82 3.67 -4.72
CA GLN A 61 10.65 5.09 -4.46
C GLN A 61 9.20 5.52 -4.27
N PHE A 62 8.27 4.95 -5.03
CA PHE A 62 6.89 5.44 -5.13
C PHE A 62 5.82 4.40 -4.78
N LEU A 63 6.19 3.16 -4.47
CA LEU A 63 5.31 2.01 -4.34
C LEU A 63 4.42 1.77 -5.59
N LYS A 64 4.85 2.26 -6.73
CA LYS A 64 4.15 2.14 -8.02
C LYS A 64 5.12 1.81 -9.15
N ILE A 65 4.63 1.01 -10.11
CA ILE A 65 5.31 0.79 -11.39
C ILE A 65 4.34 1.14 -12.53
N SER A 66 4.89 1.41 -13.71
CA SER A 66 4.08 1.54 -14.91
C SER A 66 3.72 0.16 -15.46
N ASP A 67 2.45 -0.06 -15.81
CA ASP A 67 1.96 -1.33 -16.39
C ASP A 67 2.59 -1.69 -17.75
N THR A 68 3.26 -0.73 -18.38
CA THR A 68 3.96 -0.92 -19.66
C THR A 68 5.10 -1.94 -19.59
N TYR A 69 5.51 -2.38 -18.39
CA TYR A 69 6.65 -3.28 -18.19
C TYR A 69 6.27 -4.75 -17.90
N LEU A 70 4.99 -5.10 -18.01
CA LEU A 70 4.52 -6.48 -17.83
C LEU A 70 4.75 -7.30 -19.10
N TYR A 71 6.00 -7.51 -19.45
CA TYR A 71 6.34 -8.46 -20.51
C TYR A 71 6.50 -9.87 -19.95
N ASN A 72 6.24 -10.86 -20.79
CA ASN A 72 6.56 -12.27 -20.48
C ASN A 72 8.08 -12.41 -20.40
N LEU A 73 8.62 -12.22 -19.21
CA LEU A 73 10.03 -12.41 -18.94
C LEU A 73 10.33 -13.93 -18.95
N ASN A 74 11.46 -14.31 -19.53
CA ASN A 74 11.90 -15.70 -19.56
C ASN A 74 12.26 -16.24 -18.16
N ASP A 75 12.44 -15.36 -17.18
CA ASP A 75 12.75 -15.71 -15.80
C ASP A 75 11.48 -15.73 -14.94
N ASN A 76 11.04 -16.93 -14.55
CA ASN A 76 9.82 -17.13 -13.77
C ASN A 76 9.83 -16.41 -12.41
N LYS A 77 10.99 -16.28 -11.73
CA LYS A 77 11.07 -15.61 -10.41
C LYS A 77 10.84 -14.12 -10.55
N ILE A 78 11.53 -13.50 -11.52
CA ILE A 78 11.34 -12.08 -11.83
C ILE A 78 9.93 -11.82 -12.33
N ASN A 79 9.41 -12.67 -13.21
CA ASN A 79 8.06 -12.55 -13.73
C ASN A 79 7.00 -12.59 -12.61
N ASN A 80 7.15 -13.50 -11.65
CA ASN A 80 6.24 -13.58 -10.49
C ASN A 80 6.33 -12.34 -9.60
N LEU A 81 7.53 -11.83 -9.36
CA LEU A 81 7.73 -10.58 -8.61
C LEU A 81 7.04 -9.40 -9.31
N MET A 82 7.28 -9.23 -10.61
CA MET A 82 6.71 -8.12 -11.38
C MET A 82 5.18 -8.20 -11.47
N LYS A 83 4.63 -9.41 -11.65
CA LYS A 83 3.17 -9.64 -11.59
C LYS A 83 2.61 -9.32 -10.20
N GLY A 84 3.29 -9.73 -9.14
CA GLY A 84 2.88 -9.41 -7.77
C GLY A 84 2.86 -7.91 -7.49
N ILE A 85 3.88 -7.17 -7.97
CA ILE A 85 3.92 -5.71 -7.85
C ILE A 85 2.79 -5.04 -8.67
N SER A 86 2.52 -5.53 -9.89
CA SER A 86 1.43 -4.99 -10.70
C SER A 86 0.06 -5.24 -10.05
N GLN A 87 -0.18 -6.44 -9.53
CA GLN A 87 -1.40 -6.75 -8.78
C GLN A 87 -1.55 -5.83 -7.56
N PHE A 88 -0.47 -5.61 -6.81
CA PHE A 88 -0.45 -4.66 -5.70
C PHE A 88 -0.85 -3.24 -6.16
N ASN A 89 -0.34 -2.77 -7.30
CA ASN A 89 -0.71 -1.46 -7.84
C ASN A 89 -2.21 -1.37 -8.14
N HIS A 90 -2.79 -2.39 -8.77
CA HIS A 90 -4.24 -2.43 -9.03
C HIS A 90 -5.04 -2.39 -7.72
N MET A 91 -4.68 -3.21 -6.73
CA MET A 91 -5.33 -3.21 -5.41
C MET A 91 -5.22 -1.84 -4.73
N LEU A 92 -4.07 -1.18 -4.88
CA LEU A 92 -3.85 0.16 -4.33
C LEU A 92 -4.73 1.21 -5.01
N ASP A 93 -4.86 1.16 -6.33
CA ASP A 93 -5.70 2.08 -7.11
C ASP A 93 -7.21 1.88 -6.83
N TYR A 94 -7.62 0.66 -6.52
CA TYR A 94 -9.00 0.33 -6.10
C TYR A 94 -9.23 0.46 -4.58
N CYS A 95 -8.22 0.89 -3.83
CA CYS A 95 -8.29 1.01 -2.37
C CYS A 95 -8.66 -0.30 -1.65
N GLU A 96 -8.19 -1.44 -2.14
CA GLU A 96 -8.39 -2.76 -1.52
C GLU A 96 -7.38 -2.98 -0.39
N PHE A 97 -7.69 -2.47 0.81
CA PHE A 97 -6.76 -2.39 1.94
C PHE A 97 -6.15 -3.74 2.33
N ASP A 98 -7.00 -4.74 2.61
CA ASP A 98 -6.53 -6.06 3.04
C ASP A 98 -5.74 -6.78 1.95
N SER A 99 -6.19 -6.66 0.70
CA SER A 99 -5.51 -7.23 -0.45
C SER A 99 -4.11 -6.62 -0.64
N CYS A 100 -3.97 -5.30 -0.43
CA CYS A 100 -2.68 -4.62 -0.43
C CYS A 100 -1.74 -5.18 0.65
N VAL A 101 -2.22 -5.29 1.89
CA VAL A 101 -1.42 -5.81 3.02
C VAL A 101 -0.99 -7.26 2.77
N HIS A 102 -1.88 -8.09 2.21
CA HIS A 102 -1.54 -9.46 1.83
C HIS A 102 -0.46 -9.52 0.73
N SER A 103 -0.60 -8.69 -0.31
CA SER A 103 0.35 -8.62 -1.43
C SER A 103 1.76 -8.20 -1.00
N ILE A 104 1.90 -7.36 0.03
CA ILE A 104 3.20 -7.02 0.62
C ILE A 104 3.95 -8.27 1.05
N SER A 105 3.27 -9.21 1.72
CA SER A 105 3.88 -10.46 2.16
C SER A 105 4.34 -11.32 0.98
N GLN A 106 3.59 -11.35 -0.11
CA GLN A 106 3.97 -12.05 -1.33
C GLN A 106 5.20 -11.42 -2.00
N ILE A 107 5.20 -10.08 -2.16
CA ILE A 107 6.33 -9.33 -2.73
C ILE A 107 7.60 -9.56 -1.89
N TYR A 108 7.49 -9.50 -0.56
CA TYR A 108 8.61 -9.78 0.34
C TYR A 108 9.20 -11.18 0.10
N ASN A 109 8.36 -12.20 0.01
CA ASN A 109 8.77 -13.59 -0.24
C ASN A 109 9.41 -13.75 -1.62
N PHE A 110 8.89 -13.09 -2.66
CA PHE A 110 9.51 -13.09 -3.99
C PHE A 110 10.91 -12.45 -3.94
N CYS A 111 11.06 -11.28 -3.32
CA CYS A 111 12.36 -10.66 -3.13
C CYS A 111 13.33 -11.60 -2.41
N GLN A 112 12.89 -12.25 -1.34
CA GLN A 112 13.70 -13.19 -0.57
C GLN A 112 14.15 -14.38 -1.43
N SER A 113 13.27 -14.93 -2.27
CA SER A 113 13.58 -16.07 -3.13
C SER A 113 14.63 -15.73 -4.19
N ILE A 114 14.56 -14.52 -4.76
CA ILE A 114 15.51 -14.04 -5.76
C ILE A 114 16.86 -13.73 -5.11
N LEU A 115 16.87 -13.13 -3.93
CA LEU A 115 18.10 -12.81 -3.20
C LEU A 115 18.92 -14.03 -2.75
N LYS A 116 18.33 -15.24 -2.70
CA LYS A 116 19.07 -16.49 -2.50
C LYS A 116 20.00 -16.81 -3.69
N GLU A 117 19.70 -16.30 -4.88
CA GLU A 117 20.47 -16.46 -6.12
C GLU A 117 21.13 -15.12 -6.53
N LYS A 118 21.64 -14.36 -5.58
CA LYS A 118 22.13 -12.98 -5.74
C LYS A 118 23.15 -12.82 -6.88
N ASP A 119 23.98 -13.85 -7.12
CA ASP A 119 25.01 -13.79 -8.15
C ASP A 119 24.41 -13.78 -9.57
N LYS A 120 23.26 -14.45 -9.75
CA LYS A 120 22.48 -14.41 -11.00
C LYS A 120 21.83 -13.03 -11.22
N TYR A 121 21.43 -12.35 -10.16
CA TYR A 121 20.66 -11.11 -10.19
C TYR A 121 21.44 -9.91 -9.64
N ILE A 122 22.73 -9.85 -9.89
CA ILE A 122 23.66 -8.87 -9.27
C ILE A 122 23.19 -7.42 -9.48
N LEU A 123 22.65 -7.08 -10.66
CA LEU A 123 22.17 -5.74 -11.01
C LEU A 123 20.86 -5.37 -10.29
N LEU A 124 20.05 -6.37 -9.92
CA LEU A 124 18.76 -6.16 -9.26
C LEU A 124 18.89 -6.22 -7.73
N THR A 125 19.96 -6.83 -7.22
CA THR A 125 20.19 -7.06 -5.78
C THR A 125 20.05 -5.81 -4.91
N PRO A 126 20.57 -4.62 -5.26
CA PRO A 126 20.42 -3.42 -4.43
C PRO A 126 18.95 -3.02 -4.24
N TYR A 127 18.16 -3.05 -5.31
CA TYR A 127 16.73 -2.70 -5.27
C TYR A 127 15.92 -3.72 -4.47
N LEU A 128 16.15 -5.01 -4.72
CA LEU A 128 15.48 -6.09 -4.00
C LEU A 128 15.74 -6.04 -2.49
N LYS A 129 16.99 -5.74 -2.08
CA LYS A 129 17.33 -5.56 -0.65
C LYS A 129 16.64 -4.35 -0.06
N SER A 130 16.57 -3.22 -0.79
CA SER A 130 15.90 -2.01 -0.33
C SER A 130 14.40 -2.26 -0.14
N ILE A 131 13.73 -2.84 -1.13
CA ILE A 131 12.31 -3.21 -1.07
C ILE A 131 12.07 -4.16 0.11
N GLN A 132 12.84 -5.24 0.22
CA GLN A 132 12.71 -6.21 1.30
C GLN A 132 12.85 -5.55 2.67
N LYS A 133 13.83 -4.67 2.85
CA LYS A 133 14.03 -3.93 4.11
C LYS A 133 12.83 -3.07 4.46
N LYS A 134 12.26 -2.35 3.50
CA LYS A 134 11.07 -1.49 3.72
C LYS A 134 9.84 -2.30 4.10
N LEU A 135 9.63 -3.45 3.47
CA LEU A 135 8.47 -4.30 3.71
C LEU A 135 8.61 -5.22 4.94
N SER A 136 9.83 -5.41 5.46
CA SER A 136 10.13 -6.35 6.54
C SER A 136 9.30 -6.12 7.80
N ASN A 137 9.14 -4.86 8.24
CA ASN A 137 8.41 -4.52 9.46
C ASN A 137 6.91 -4.86 9.37
N ILE A 138 6.35 -4.86 8.15
CA ILE A 138 4.96 -5.26 7.89
C ILE A 138 4.88 -6.79 7.82
N TYR A 139 5.83 -7.41 7.12
CA TYR A 139 5.87 -8.86 6.92
C TYR A 139 5.97 -9.65 8.23
N ILE A 140 6.84 -9.23 9.17
CA ILE A 140 7.06 -9.94 10.44
C ILE A 140 5.95 -9.71 11.47
N GLU A 141 5.11 -8.71 11.28
CA GLU A 141 4.02 -8.42 12.20
C GLU A 141 2.95 -9.52 12.13
N LYS A 142 2.42 -9.93 13.29
CA LYS A 142 1.40 -10.98 13.39
C LYS A 142 -0.01 -10.41 13.56
N ASN A 143 -0.12 -9.24 14.18
CA ASN A 143 -1.39 -8.57 14.37
C ASN A 143 -1.79 -7.83 13.09
N ASP A 144 -2.94 -8.17 12.51
CA ASP A 144 -3.37 -7.63 11.23
C ASP A 144 -3.69 -6.14 11.29
N ALA A 145 -4.25 -5.65 12.38
CA ALA A 145 -4.50 -4.22 12.55
C ALA A 145 -3.18 -3.43 12.65
N ILE A 146 -2.18 -3.96 13.37
CA ILE A 146 -0.85 -3.34 13.44
C ILE A 146 -0.13 -3.40 12.08
N LYS A 147 -0.30 -4.48 11.29
CA LYS A 147 0.18 -4.52 9.90
C LYS A 147 -0.41 -3.39 9.06
N LYS A 148 -1.73 -3.18 9.17
CA LYS A 148 -2.45 -2.10 8.50
C LYS A 148 -1.89 -0.72 8.89
N ILE A 149 -1.65 -0.48 10.18
CA ILE A 149 -1.01 0.75 10.67
C ILE A 149 0.36 0.96 10.04
N LYS A 150 1.22 -0.06 10.07
CA LYS A 150 2.55 0.00 9.47
C LYS A 150 2.50 0.26 7.97
N PHE A 151 1.51 -0.31 7.28
CA PHE A 151 1.31 -0.07 5.85
C PHE A 151 0.88 1.38 5.55
N ILE A 152 -0.04 1.94 6.33
CA ILE A 152 -0.41 3.36 6.18
C ILE A 152 0.80 4.27 6.44
N LYS A 153 1.61 3.99 7.48
CA LYS A 153 2.86 4.71 7.75
C LYS A 153 3.83 4.62 6.56
N LEU A 154 3.91 3.47 5.87
CA LEU A 154 4.69 3.31 4.65
C LEU A 154 4.15 4.16 3.49
N LEU A 155 2.83 4.21 3.29
CA LEU A 155 2.19 5.05 2.27
C LEU A 155 2.47 6.54 2.49
N LEU A 156 2.42 7.01 3.74
CA LEU A 156 2.77 8.38 4.09
C LEU A 156 4.24 8.70 3.77
N ALA A 157 5.16 7.78 4.07
CA ALA A 157 6.58 7.93 3.76
C ALA A 157 6.85 8.01 2.24
N HIS A 158 5.95 7.47 1.42
CA HIS A 158 6.00 7.50 -0.05
C HIS A 158 5.09 8.57 -0.68
N ASN A 159 4.60 9.54 0.11
CA ASN A 159 3.72 10.62 -0.33
C ASN A 159 2.39 10.17 -0.98
N SER A 160 1.93 8.95 -0.71
CA SER A 160 0.64 8.42 -1.16
C SER A 160 -0.50 8.88 -0.25
N LEU A 161 -0.62 10.20 -0.08
CA LEU A 161 -1.44 10.83 0.96
C LEU A 161 -2.93 10.49 0.84
N GLN A 162 -3.50 10.54 -0.37
CA GLN A 162 -4.94 10.28 -0.57
C GLN A 162 -5.31 8.86 -0.16
N ILE A 163 -4.49 7.86 -0.54
CA ILE A 163 -4.70 6.46 -0.20
C ILE A 163 -4.51 6.26 1.31
N ALA A 164 -3.50 6.90 1.91
CA ALA A 164 -3.28 6.86 3.35
C ALA A 164 -4.48 7.43 4.14
N ILE A 165 -5.12 8.50 3.67
CA ILE A 165 -6.34 9.06 4.27
C ILE A 165 -7.48 8.04 4.19
N THR A 166 -7.71 7.44 3.02
CA THR A 166 -8.77 6.44 2.81
C THR A 166 -8.58 5.23 3.72
N PHE A 167 -7.35 4.70 3.79
CA PHE A 167 -7.05 3.54 4.64
C PHE A 167 -7.07 3.88 6.14
N THR A 168 -6.74 5.11 6.52
CA THR A 168 -6.89 5.55 7.92
C THR A 168 -8.36 5.61 8.33
N ASP A 169 -9.25 6.14 7.48
CA ASP A 169 -10.70 6.13 7.73
C ASP A 169 -11.22 4.70 7.89
N GLN A 170 -10.85 3.81 6.97
CA GLN A 170 -11.26 2.41 7.01
C GLN A 170 -10.76 1.70 8.28
N LEU A 171 -9.49 1.86 8.63
CA LEU A 171 -8.90 1.26 9.83
C LEU A 171 -9.61 1.71 11.11
N ILE A 172 -9.82 3.02 11.29
CA ILE A 172 -10.51 3.55 12.49
C ILE A 172 -11.91 2.92 12.61
N ARG A 173 -12.64 2.83 11.51
CA ARG A 173 -13.99 2.24 11.49
C ARG A 173 -13.99 0.76 11.80
N GLU A 174 -13.08 0.00 11.17
CA GLU A 174 -12.96 -1.45 11.39
C GLU A 174 -12.62 -1.76 12.83
N GLU A 175 -11.64 -1.06 13.42
CA GLU A 175 -11.22 -1.32 14.80
C GLU A 175 -12.29 -0.93 15.82
N LEU A 176 -13.02 0.17 15.59
CA LEU A 176 -14.13 0.55 16.44
C LEU A 176 -15.26 -0.48 16.39
N VAL A 177 -15.66 -0.94 15.19
CA VAL A 177 -16.69 -1.95 15.02
C VAL A 177 -16.26 -3.28 15.62
N HIS A 178 -15.01 -3.69 15.37
CA HIS A 178 -14.44 -4.90 15.95
C HIS A 178 -14.53 -4.88 17.48
N TYR A 179 -14.02 -3.83 18.10
CA TYR A 179 -13.95 -3.71 19.55
C TYR A 179 -15.33 -3.72 20.22
N TYR A 180 -16.27 -2.94 19.67
CA TYR A 180 -17.58 -2.78 20.33
C TYR A 180 -18.59 -3.87 20.02
N TYR A 181 -18.52 -4.51 18.87
CA TYR A 181 -19.50 -5.51 18.45
C TYR A 181 -18.98 -6.94 18.49
N PHE A 182 -17.66 -7.15 18.34
CA PHE A 182 -17.06 -8.47 18.16
C PHE A 182 -15.77 -8.67 18.98
N PRO A 183 -15.74 -8.33 20.29
CA PRO A 183 -14.50 -8.33 21.06
C PRO A 183 -13.84 -9.70 21.16
N ASP A 184 -14.64 -10.80 21.08
CA ASP A 184 -14.16 -12.17 21.24
C ASP A 184 -13.90 -12.89 19.90
N SER A 185 -14.08 -12.21 18.76
CA SER A 185 -14.02 -12.85 17.45
C SER A 185 -12.58 -12.92 16.91
N LYS A 186 -12.12 -14.15 16.63
CA LYS A 186 -10.84 -14.38 15.95
C LYS A 186 -10.93 -14.14 14.44
N SER A 187 -12.13 -14.12 13.86
CA SER A 187 -12.38 -13.90 12.44
C SER A 187 -13.47 -12.86 12.23
N PHE A 188 -13.17 -11.66 12.67
CA PHE A 188 -14.03 -10.47 12.55
C PHE A 188 -14.70 -10.33 11.18
N LYS A 189 -13.98 -10.58 10.09
CA LYS A 189 -14.51 -10.46 8.73
C LYS A 189 -15.65 -11.45 8.44
N GLU A 190 -15.51 -12.71 8.83
CA GLU A 190 -16.53 -13.73 8.58
C GLU A 190 -17.79 -13.47 9.40
N GLU A 191 -17.64 -13.07 10.65
CA GLU A 191 -18.79 -12.71 11.49
C GLU A 191 -19.47 -11.42 11.02
N LEU A 192 -18.70 -10.43 10.56
CA LEU A 192 -19.24 -9.19 10.01
C LEU A 192 -20.03 -9.47 8.75
N LEU A 193 -19.49 -10.22 7.80
CA LEU A 193 -20.16 -10.61 6.56
C LEU A 193 -21.44 -11.42 6.81
N ASN A 194 -21.45 -12.26 7.85
CA ASN A 194 -22.62 -13.07 8.22
C ASN A 194 -23.72 -12.26 8.94
N LYS A 195 -23.36 -11.19 9.64
CA LYS A 195 -24.32 -10.37 10.43
C LYS A 195 -24.73 -9.08 9.72
N ILE A 196 -23.87 -8.54 8.86
CA ILE A 196 -24.12 -7.31 8.11
C ILE A 196 -24.26 -7.70 6.64
N ALA A 197 -25.49 -7.80 6.17
CA ALA A 197 -25.81 -8.29 4.83
C ALA A 197 -25.41 -7.32 3.69
N LYS A 198 -24.97 -6.08 4.02
CA LYS A 198 -24.62 -5.05 3.04
C LYS A 198 -23.48 -4.17 3.54
N GLU A 199 -22.60 -3.77 2.63
CA GLU A 199 -21.48 -2.85 2.89
C GLU A 199 -21.96 -1.47 3.42
N SER A 200 -23.14 -1.03 3.00
CA SER A 200 -23.81 0.17 3.52
C SER A 200 -24.10 0.10 5.03
N ASP A 201 -24.46 -1.07 5.54
CA ASP A 201 -24.80 -1.25 6.94
C ASP A 201 -23.56 -1.14 7.85
N PHE A 202 -22.40 -1.60 7.34
CA PHE A 202 -21.11 -1.41 8.04
C PHE A 202 -20.73 0.06 8.15
N TYR A 203 -20.88 0.80 7.06
CA TYR A 203 -20.55 2.22 7.01
C TYR A 203 -21.44 3.03 7.96
N ASP A 204 -22.75 2.75 7.97
CA ASP A 204 -23.71 3.40 8.84
C ASP A 204 -23.42 3.09 10.31
N LEU A 205 -23.20 1.81 10.64
CA LEU A 205 -22.86 1.35 11.97
C LEU A 205 -21.60 2.02 12.53
N SER A 206 -20.53 2.05 11.71
CA SER A 206 -19.27 2.70 12.09
C SER A 206 -19.40 4.21 12.24
N THR A 207 -20.25 4.83 11.43
CA THR A 207 -20.55 6.26 11.51
C THR A 207 -21.30 6.60 12.78
N ASP A 208 -22.30 5.77 13.15
CA ASP A 208 -23.05 5.92 14.39
C ASP A 208 -22.15 5.77 15.62
N LEU A 209 -21.19 4.83 15.60
CA LEU A 209 -20.19 4.70 16.65
C LEU A 209 -19.34 5.96 16.81
N LEU A 210 -18.86 6.54 15.70
CA LEU A 210 -18.07 7.77 15.74
C LEU A 210 -18.85 8.94 16.36
N PHE A 211 -20.14 9.03 16.11
CA PHE A 211 -21.01 10.03 16.75
C PHE A 211 -21.27 9.72 18.22
N PHE A 212 -21.62 8.47 18.55
CA PHE A 212 -21.89 8.04 19.91
C PHE A 212 -20.71 8.28 20.85
N LEU A 213 -19.49 8.02 20.35
CA LEU A 213 -18.26 8.21 21.12
C LEU A 213 -17.81 9.69 21.19
N ASN A 214 -18.60 10.62 20.65
CA ASN A 214 -18.27 12.04 20.53
C ASN A 214 -16.92 12.29 19.81
N ILE A 215 -16.54 11.36 18.91
CA ILE A 215 -15.36 11.51 18.06
C ILE A 215 -15.67 12.44 16.89
N ARG A 216 -16.92 12.42 16.43
CA ARG A 216 -17.42 13.27 15.35
C ARG A 216 -18.66 14.05 15.83
N ASN A 217 -18.61 15.37 15.72
CA ASN A 217 -19.77 16.20 16.03
C ASN A 217 -20.79 16.13 14.88
N SER A 218 -22.06 15.88 15.22
CA SER A 218 -23.17 15.92 14.28
C SER A 218 -24.31 16.75 14.83
N SER A 219 -24.90 17.58 13.96
CA SER A 219 -26.20 18.21 14.19
C SER A 219 -27.40 17.31 13.86
N LYS A 220 -27.15 16.08 13.37
CA LYS A 220 -28.20 15.13 12.98
C LYS A 220 -28.61 14.23 14.14
N ASN A 221 -29.93 14.12 14.37
CA ASN A 221 -30.50 13.13 15.27
C ASN A 221 -30.13 11.71 14.79
N ILE A 222 -29.48 10.94 15.67
CA ILE A 222 -29.10 9.55 15.41
C ILE A 222 -30.35 8.71 15.48
N ASN A 223 -30.82 8.18 14.35
CA ASN A 223 -31.99 7.31 14.28
C ASN A 223 -31.72 5.85 14.71
N SER A 224 -30.51 5.51 15.07
CA SER A 224 -30.08 4.15 15.46
C SER A 224 -30.14 3.91 16.98
N LYS A 225 -31.08 4.55 17.69
CA LYS A 225 -31.21 4.46 19.16
C LYS A 225 -31.21 3.03 19.70
N ASP A 226 -31.82 2.10 19.01
CA ASP A 226 -32.00 0.73 19.52
C ASP A 226 -30.71 -0.11 19.47
N TYR A 227 -29.88 0.12 18.47
CA TYR A 227 -28.58 -0.58 18.34
C TYR A 227 -27.56 -0.07 19.37
N ILE A 228 -27.49 1.23 19.56
CA ILE A 228 -26.60 1.90 20.52
C ILE A 228 -26.98 1.54 21.96
N VAL A 229 -28.28 1.41 22.27
CA VAL A 229 -28.77 0.99 23.59
C VAL A 229 -28.32 -0.44 23.91
N ASN A 230 -28.28 -1.34 22.92
CA ASN A 230 -27.80 -2.71 23.12
C ASN A 230 -26.29 -2.77 23.39
N ILE A 231 -25.47 -1.90 22.77
CA ILE A 231 -24.04 -1.79 23.09
C ILE A 231 -23.83 -1.26 24.50
N ARG A 232 -24.61 -0.22 24.88
CA ARG A 232 -24.53 0.40 26.21
C ARG A 232 -24.86 -0.58 27.34
N ASN A 233 -25.78 -1.49 27.09
CA ASN A 233 -26.20 -2.49 28.06
C ASN A 233 -25.24 -3.68 28.21
N LYS A 234 -24.40 -3.94 27.19
CA LYS A 234 -23.41 -5.04 27.22
C LYS A 234 -22.06 -4.65 27.85
N ASN A 235 -21.70 -3.38 27.87
CA ASN A 235 -20.36 -2.95 28.29
C ASN A 235 -20.39 -1.77 29.28
N ASN A 236 -20.41 -2.08 30.57
CA ASN A 236 -20.21 -1.08 31.66
C ASN A 236 -18.82 -0.41 31.63
N ASN A 237 -17.91 -0.85 30.75
CA ASN A 237 -16.54 -0.36 30.61
C ASN A 237 -16.32 0.63 29.46
N LEU A 238 -17.37 0.98 28.71
CA LEU A 238 -17.30 1.89 27.54
C LEU A 238 -16.57 3.23 27.79
N SER A 239 -16.59 3.74 29.02
CA SER A 239 -15.96 5.04 29.33
C SER A 239 -14.43 4.98 29.47
N LYS A 240 -13.87 3.81 29.81
CA LYS A 240 -12.42 3.66 30.01
C LYS A 240 -11.67 3.59 28.70
N ASP A 241 -12.19 2.81 27.73
CA ASP A 241 -11.47 2.47 26.50
C ASP A 241 -11.44 3.62 25.49
N VAL A 242 -12.50 4.43 25.46
CA VAL A 242 -12.55 5.64 24.61
C VAL A 242 -11.53 6.69 25.01
N SER A 243 -11.04 6.67 26.27
CA SER A 243 -9.99 7.57 26.72
C SER A 243 -8.63 7.33 26.07
N LEU A 244 -8.43 6.12 25.48
CA LEU A 244 -7.21 5.78 24.74
C LEU A 244 -7.17 6.42 23.35
N LEU A 245 -8.34 6.80 22.80
CA LEU A 245 -8.42 7.43 21.49
C LEU A 245 -8.20 8.94 21.60
N ASP A 246 -7.33 9.46 20.76
CA ASP A 246 -7.11 10.92 20.62
C ASP A 246 -8.27 11.54 19.82
N LYS A 247 -9.39 11.76 20.54
CA LYS A 247 -10.64 12.27 19.95
C LYS A 247 -10.46 13.57 19.20
N GLU A 248 -9.59 14.47 19.69
CA GLU A 248 -9.33 15.76 19.06
C GLU A 248 -8.70 15.58 17.66
N ASN A 249 -7.61 14.80 17.57
CA ASN A 249 -6.95 14.56 16.29
C ASN A 249 -7.81 13.72 15.33
N ILE A 250 -8.57 12.73 15.82
CA ILE A 250 -9.51 11.97 15.00
C ILE A 250 -10.64 12.89 14.48
N ASN A 251 -11.17 13.78 15.30
CA ASN A 251 -12.18 14.75 14.86
C ASN A 251 -11.63 15.72 13.80
N ILE A 252 -10.40 16.25 14.00
CA ILE A 252 -9.72 17.07 13.00
C ILE A 252 -9.53 16.29 11.69
N PHE A 253 -9.12 15.01 11.78
CA PHE A 253 -8.97 14.14 10.62
C PHE A 253 -10.26 14.04 9.83
N TYR A 254 -11.39 13.74 10.48
CA TYR A 254 -12.67 13.61 9.78
C TYR A 254 -13.18 14.92 9.19
N ILE A 255 -13.16 16.01 9.94
CA ILE A 255 -13.78 17.28 9.53
C ILE A 255 -12.90 18.03 8.53
N LYS A 256 -11.60 18.15 8.81
CA LYS A 256 -10.71 19.04 8.06
C LYS A 256 -9.86 18.35 7.01
N ILE A 257 -9.74 17.03 7.04
CA ILE A 257 -8.90 16.27 6.11
C ILE A 257 -9.77 15.35 5.25
N ARG A 258 -10.33 14.29 5.84
CA ARG A 258 -11.04 13.24 5.11
C ARG A 258 -12.25 13.77 4.32
N ASN A 259 -13.10 14.56 4.95
CA ASN A 259 -14.28 15.12 4.28
C ASN A 259 -13.88 16.13 3.18
N VAL A 260 -12.85 16.95 3.45
CA VAL A 260 -12.37 17.92 2.47
C VAL A 260 -11.82 17.22 1.23
N VAL A 261 -10.99 16.19 1.41
CA VAL A 261 -10.43 15.41 0.28
C VAL A 261 -11.52 14.68 -0.50
N ASN A 262 -12.46 14.03 0.19
CA ASN A 262 -13.53 13.28 -0.47
C ASN A 262 -14.52 14.17 -1.25
N HIS A 263 -14.64 15.44 -0.87
CA HIS A 263 -15.50 16.42 -1.58
C HIS A 263 -14.72 17.30 -2.57
N GLY A 264 -13.44 16.97 -2.86
CA GLY A 264 -12.61 17.73 -3.79
C GLY A 264 -12.21 19.13 -3.31
N GLY A 265 -12.30 19.36 -2.01
CA GLY A 265 -11.91 20.63 -1.37
C GLY A 265 -10.40 20.76 -1.21
N LYS A 266 -9.96 21.98 -0.84
CA LYS A 266 -8.57 22.25 -0.49
C LYS A 266 -8.39 22.17 1.02
N ILE A 267 -7.42 21.39 1.46
CA ILE A 267 -7.02 21.35 2.87
C ILE A 267 -6.36 22.68 3.25
N ASP A 268 -6.67 23.18 4.45
CA ASP A 268 -6.02 24.36 5.01
C ASP A 268 -4.51 24.15 5.10
N GLN A 269 -3.73 25.08 4.55
CA GLN A 269 -2.27 25.01 4.50
C GLN A 269 -1.60 24.97 5.88
N ASN A 270 -2.30 25.43 6.92
CA ASN A 270 -1.82 25.38 8.30
C ASN A 270 -1.98 24.00 8.96
N ILE A 271 -2.62 23.03 8.29
CA ILE A 271 -2.83 21.68 8.80
C ILE A 271 -1.71 20.76 8.28
N ASP A 272 -0.89 20.28 9.20
CA ASP A 272 0.05 19.21 8.92
C ASP A 272 -0.71 17.86 8.88
N VAL A 273 -1.13 17.48 7.67
CA VAL A 273 -1.94 16.29 7.42
C VAL A 273 -1.23 15.01 7.87
N ASN A 274 0.07 14.88 7.57
CA ASN A 274 0.86 13.72 7.95
C ASN A 274 0.91 13.57 9.48
N LYS A 275 1.14 14.66 10.19
CA LYS A 275 1.18 14.67 11.64
C LYS A 275 -0.16 14.27 12.27
N ILE A 276 -1.28 14.76 11.72
CA ILE A 276 -2.61 14.38 12.21
C ILE A 276 -2.88 12.90 11.99
N ILE A 277 -2.61 12.37 10.79
CA ILE A 277 -2.78 10.95 10.49
C ILE A 277 -1.91 10.10 11.42
N LEU A 278 -0.64 10.44 11.60
CA LEU A 278 0.26 9.70 12.50
C LEU A 278 -0.27 9.66 13.93
N LYS A 279 -0.78 10.78 14.45
CA LYS A 279 -1.40 10.81 15.79
C LYS A 279 -2.66 9.94 15.86
N CYS A 280 -3.50 9.95 14.82
CA CYS A 280 -4.65 9.04 14.75
C CYS A 280 -4.20 7.58 14.79
N LEU A 281 -3.19 7.21 13.98
CA LEU A 281 -2.67 5.85 13.94
C LEU A 281 -2.04 5.42 15.27
N ASP A 282 -1.27 6.29 15.92
CA ASP A 282 -0.65 5.99 17.21
C ASP A 282 -1.72 5.80 18.31
N SER A 283 -2.79 6.58 18.26
CA SER A 283 -3.93 6.44 19.18
C SER A 283 -4.70 5.14 18.95
N VAL A 284 -4.93 4.75 17.69
CA VAL A 284 -5.56 3.47 17.33
C VAL A 284 -4.64 2.30 17.71
N GLU A 285 -3.33 2.41 17.50
CA GLU A 285 -2.36 1.38 17.91
C GLU A 285 -2.40 1.15 19.42
N LYS A 286 -2.48 2.23 20.21
CA LYS A 286 -2.63 2.16 21.66
C LYS A 286 -3.95 1.50 22.05
N PHE A 287 -5.05 1.89 21.41
CA PHE A 287 -6.37 1.29 21.61
C PHE A 287 -6.38 -0.21 21.33
N ILE A 288 -5.71 -0.69 20.27
CA ILE A 288 -5.60 -2.12 19.96
C ILE A 288 -4.78 -2.90 20.99
N LYS A 289 -3.74 -2.28 21.56
CA LYS A 289 -2.81 -2.95 22.49
C LYS A 289 -3.29 -2.98 23.93
N GLU A 290 -4.05 -1.98 24.35
CA GLU A 290 -4.44 -1.76 25.73
C GLU A 290 -5.95 -1.96 25.98
N GLY A 291 -6.76 -1.99 24.92
CA GLY A 291 -8.19 -2.29 24.95
C GLY A 291 -8.45 -3.77 24.79
#